data_1743efb6ece73a3ec12f95ef14e1ac34
#
_entry.id   1743efb6ece73a3ec12f95ef14e1ac34
#
_cell.length_a   1.000
_cell.length_b   1.000
_cell.length_c   1.000
_cell.angle_alpha   90.00
_cell.angle_beta   90.00
_cell.angle_gamma   90.00
#
_symmetry.space_group_name_H-M   'P 1'
#
loop_
_entity.id
_entity.type
_entity.pdbx_description
1 polymer ?
#
loop_
_entity_poly.entity_id
_entity_poly.type
_entity_poly.pdbx_seq_one_letter_code
_entity_poly.pdbx_strand_id
1 'polypeptide(L)'
;MKQLLKLTGCLALAGLFASCQSAQQDANYQIIPMPQEIVTAQGNPFILKSGVKILYPEGNEKMQRNAQFLADYLKTATGKDFAIEAGTEGKNAIVLTLGTANENPESYQLKVTGDGITIAGPTEAGVFYGIQSLRKSLPVAVGADISMPAVEINDAPRFGYRGAHFDTSRHFFTVDEVKTYIDMMALHNMNRFHWHITEDQGWRLEIKKYPKLTEIGSKRTETVIGRNSGEYDGKPYGGFYTQEQAKEIVAYAAERYITVIPEIDLPGHMQAALAAYPELGCTGGPYEVWRQWGVSEDVLCAGNDQVLKFLEDVYSELIEIFPSEYIHVGGDECPKVRWEKCPKCQARIKALGLKSDGAHSKEERLQSFVINHIEKFLNDHGRQIIGWDEILEGGLAPNATVMSWRGEKGGIEAAKQKHDVIMTPNTYLYFDYYQAKDVDNEPFGIGGYLPLERVYSYEPMPASLTPEEQKYIKGVQANLWTEYIATFPHAQYMVLPRWAALCEIQWSSPEKKNYADFLSRLPQLIKWYDAEGYNYAKHAFGVQAEFEPNPAEGTMDVTLSTIDNAPVHYTLDGTEPTTASPVYEGVLKIKENATLSAKAIRPTGESQTLTCLLYTSDAADEARS
;
A
#
# COMPACT_ATOMS: atom_id res chain seq x y z
N MET A 1 -53.81 28.29 -72.91
CA MET A 1 -54.63 27.28 -72.22
C MET A 1 -53.72 26.52 -71.24
N LYS A 2 -54.16 26.39 -70.04
CA LYS A 2 -53.57 25.67 -68.86
C LYS A 2 -52.64 26.51 -68.02
N GLN A 3 -53.20 26.95 -66.91
CA GLN A 3 -52.63 27.63 -65.81
C GLN A 3 -51.79 26.64 -65.00
N LEU A 4 -50.60 27.08 -64.53
CA LEU A 4 -49.78 26.40 -63.53
C LEU A 4 -50.01 27.04 -62.16
N LEU A 5 -50.59 26.28 -61.23
CA LEU A 5 -50.70 26.68 -59.84
C LEU A 5 -49.32 26.52 -59.18
N LYS A 6 -48.82 27.60 -58.60
CA LYS A 6 -47.66 27.55 -57.67
C LYS A 6 -48.15 27.34 -56.24
N LEU A 7 -47.81 26.20 -55.65
CA LEU A 7 -47.91 25.97 -54.20
C LEU A 7 -46.60 26.37 -53.58
N THR A 8 -46.63 27.39 -52.76
CA THR A 8 -45.51 27.79 -51.88
C THR A 8 -45.65 27.04 -50.54
N GLY A 9 -44.79 26.04 -50.31
CA GLY A 9 -44.72 25.37 -49.05
C GLY A 9 -43.66 26.06 -48.14
N CYS A 10 -44.12 26.67 -47.05
CA CYS A 10 -43.25 27.10 -45.94
C CYS A 10 -42.73 25.87 -45.16
N LEU A 11 -41.46 25.57 -45.33
CA LEU A 11 -40.77 24.67 -44.38
C LEU A 11 -40.42 25.47 -43.13
N ALA A 12 -41.14 25.23 -42.04
CA ALA A 12 -40.71 25.65 -40.72
C ALA A 12 -39.59 24.72 -40.23
N LEU A 13 -38.34 25.19 -40.21
CA LEU A 13 -37.22 24.55 -39.52
C LEU A 13 -37.43 24.70 -38.00
N ALA A 14 -38.03 23.70 -37.36
CA ALA A 14 -37.97 23.57 -35.91
C ALA A 14 -36.56 23.09 -35.53
N GLY A 15 -35.69 24.01 -35.14
CA GLY A 15 -34.43 23.70 -34.53
C GLY A 15 -34.64 22.99 -33.18
N LEU A 16 -34.46 21.71 -33.17
CA LEU A 16 -34.28 20.94 -31.92
C LEU A 16 -32.93 21.37 -31.30
N PHE A 17 -32.97 22.34 -30.41
CA PHE A 17 -31.93 22.51 -29.41
C PHE A 17 -32.06 21.32 -28.46
N ALA A 18 -31.39 20.20 -28.75
CA ALA A 18 -31.06 19.24 -27.77
C ALA A 18 -30.09 19.92 -26.79
N SER A 19 -30.60 20.46 -25.69
CA SER A 19 -29.74 20.78 -24.55
C SER A 19 -29.13 19.44 -24.08
N CYS A 20 -27.86 19.23 -24.36
CA CYS A 20 -27.08 18.24 -23.59
C CYS A 20 -27.09 18.70 -22.13
N GLN A 21 -28.13 18.37 -21.38
CA GLN A 21 -28.01 18.29 -19.94
C GLN A 21 -27.03 17.15 -19.70
N SER A 22 -25.82 17.49 -19.25
CA SER A 22 -24.89 16.52 -18.73
C SER A 22 -25.64 15.71 -17.64
N ALA A 23 -25.70 14.40 -17.78
CA ALA A 23 -26.38 13.56 -16.82
C ALA A 23 -25.79 13.84 -15.43
N GLN A 24 -26.64 14.29 -14.52
CA GLN A 24 -26.26 14.51 -13.11
C GLN A 24 -25.83 13.16 -12.53
N GLN A 25 -24.71 13.15 -11.83
CA GLN A 25 -24.18 11.97 -11.14
C GLN A 25 -24.25 12.19 -9.63
N ASP A 26 -24.61 11.16 -8.88
CA ASP A 26 -24.68 11.24 -7.42
C ASP A 26 -23.38 10.80 -6.76
N ALA A 27 -22.97 11.53 -5.71
CA ALA A 27 -21.90 11.11 -4.81
C ALA A 27 -22.36 9.90 -3.96
N ASN A 28 -21.41 9.02 -3.64
CA ASN A 28 -21.66 7.87 -2.78
C ASN A 28 -20.67 7.85 -1.62
N TYR A 29 -21.17 7.96 -0.41
CA TYR A 29 -20.37 8.02 0.82
C TYR A 29 -19.98 6.64 1.38
N GLN A 30 -20.38 5.57 0.74
CA GLN A 30 -19.90 4.21 1.02
C GLN A 30 -18.49 4.05 0.40
N ILE A 31 -17.47 4.51 1.12
CA ILE A 31 -16.10 4.61 0.65
C ILE A 31 -15.15 3.62 1.34
N ILE A 32 -13.92 3.51 0.84
CA ILE A 32 -12.82 2.76 1.46
C ILE A 32 -11.71 3.76 1.88
N PRO A 33 -11.26 3.75 3.16
CA PRO A 33 -11.79 2.98 4.27
C PRO A 33 -13.19 3.45 4.67
N MET A 34 -13.99 2.53 5.27
CA MET A 34 -15.32 2.86 5.79
C MET A 34 -15.19 3.82 6.97
N PRO A 35 -15.83 5.02 6.93
CA PRO A 35 -15.84 5.95 8.05
C PRO A 35 -16.50 5.37 9.32
N GLN A 36 -16.08 5.87 10.47
CA GLN A 36 -16.62 5.42 11.77
C GLN A 36 -18.13 5.72 11.90
N GLU A 37 -18.59 6.87 11.40
CA GLU A 37 -19.99 7.24 11.46
C GLU A 37 -20.41 7.97 10.18
N ILE A 38 -21.51 7.55 9.59
CA ILE A 38 -22.17 8.19 8.44
C ILE A 38 -23.64 8.37 8.80
N VAL A 39 -24.09 9.61 8.93
CA VAL A 39 -25.48 9.95 9.24
C VAL A 39 -26.10 10.67 8.05
N THR A 40 -27.09 10.04 7.41
CA THR A 40 -27.87 10.70 6.37
C THR A 40 -28.67 11.85 6.97
N ALA A 41 -28.50 13.06 6.43
CA ALA A 41 -29.20 14.25 6.86
C ALA A 41 -30.41 14.54 5.97
N GLN A 42 -31.41 15.24 6.56
CA GLN A 42 -32.55 15.74 5.79
C GLN A 42 -32.13 17.04 5.09
N GLY A 43 -32.55 17.23 3.83
CA GLY A 43 -32.30 18.47 3.09
C GLY A 43 -32.11 18.22 1.60
N ASN A 44 -31.99 19.33 0.86
CA ASN A 44 -31.63 19.27 -0.55
C ASN A 44 -30.15 18.86 -0.72
N PRO A 45 -29.80 18.14 -1.78
CA PRO A 45 -28.41 17.86 -2.11
C PRO A 45 -27.67 19.16 -2.44
N PHE A 46 -26.38 19.20 -2.15
CA PHE A 46 -25.48 20.21 -2.70
C PHE A 46 -25.11 19.84 -4.15
N ILE A 47 -25.14 20.81 -5.04
CA ILE A 47 -24.73 20.58 -6.42
C ILE A 47 -23.31 21.11 -6.65
N LEU A 48 -22.38 20.21 -6.79
CA LEU A 48 -20.98 20.52 -7.12
C LEU A 48 -20.88 20.81 -8.60
N LYS A 49 -20.71 22.08 -8.93
CA LYS A 49 -20.69 22.63 -10.32
C LYS A 49 -19.69 23.77 -10.44
N SER A 50 -19.49 24.27 -11.65
CA SER A 50 -18.68 25.47 -11.88
C SER A 50 -19.16 26.65 -11.02
N GLY A 51 -18.20 27.41 -10.49
CA GLY A 51 -18.46 28.56 -9.62
C GLY A 51 -18.58 28.25 -8.12
N VAL A 52 -18.53 26.97 -7.74
CA VAL A 52 -18.29 26.59 -6.33
C VAL A 52 -16.86 26.96 -5.96
N LYS A 53 -16.66 27.56 -4.79
CA LYS A 53 -15.36 27.99 -4.28
C LYS A 53 -14.89 27.07 -3.18
N ILE A 54 -13.57 26.98 -3.01
CA ILE A 54 -12.93 26.33 -1.85
C ILE A 54 -12.38 27.42 -0.96
N LEU A 55 -12.85 27.44 0.29
CA LEU A 55 -12.46 28.44 1.28
C LEU A 55 -11.56 27.81 2.35
N TYR A 56 -10.51 28.53 2.74
CA TYR A 56 -9.58 28.11 3.78
C TYR A 56 -9.23 29.27 4.73
N PRO A 57 -8.81 29.02 6.00
CA PRO A 57 -8.45 30.06 6.95
C PRO A 57 -7.27 30.90 6.47
N GLU A 58 -7.43 32.23 6.42
CA GLU A 58 -6.40 33.18 6.02
C GLU A 58 -5.10 32.99 6.83
N GLY A 59 -3.95 33.04 6.17
CA GLY A 59 -2.63 32.92 6.80
C GLY A 59 -2.22 31.49 7.16
N ASN A 60 -3.03 30.48 6.90
CA ASN A 60 -2.65 29.09 7.11
C ASN A 60 -2.21 28.42 5.79
N GLU A 61 -0.87 28.36 5.58
CA GLU A 61 -0.28 27.79 4.36
C GLU A 61 -0.59 26.29 4.18
N LYS A 62 -0.69 25.52 5.27
CA LYS A 62 -1.05 24.10 5.20
C LYS A 62 -2.50 23.91 4.75
N MET A 63 -3.41 24.76 5.24
CA MET A 63 -4.79 24.73 4.81
C MET A 63 -4.96 25.23 3.36
N GLN A 64 -4.15 26.19 2.92
CA GLN A 64 -4.11 26.61 1.52
C GLN A 64 -3.66 25.45 0.62
N ARG A 65 -2.64 24.67 1.03
CA ARG A 65 -2.20 23.47 0.34
C ARG A 65 -3.28 22.39 0.30
N ASN A 66 -3.97 22.16 1.42
CA ASN A 66 -5.12 21.26 1.48
C ASN A 66 -6.22 21.67 0.50
N ALA A 67 -6.50 22.99 0.39
CA ALA A 67 -7.45 23.50 -0.59
C ALA A 67 -6.98 23.25 -2.04
N GLN A 68 -5.67 23.35 -2.31
CA GLN A 68 -5.12 23.03 -3.62
C GLN A 68 -5.27 21.53 -3.94
N PHE A 69 -4.95 20.62 -3.03
CA PHE A 69 -5.21 19.19 -3.21
C PHE A 69 -6.68 18.91 -3.53
N LEU A 70 -7.58 19.54 -2.79
CA LEU A 70 -9.02 19.40 -3.04
C LEU A 70 -9.39 19.89 -4.45
N ALA A 71 -8.90 21.07 -4.87
CA ALA A 71 -9.17 21.61 -6.20
C ALA A 71 -8.68 20.66 -7.31
N ASP A 72 -7.49 20.07 -7.14
CA ASP A 72 -6.92 19.13 -8.09
C ASP A 72 -7.75 17.83 -8.17
N TYR A 73 -8.19 17.29 -7.04
CA TYR A 73 -9.07 16.11 -7.02
C TYR A 73 -10.44 16.39 -7.63
N LEU A 74 -11.02 17.57 -7.37
CA LEU A 74 -12.27 17.98 -7.98
C LEU A 74 -12.13 18.16 -9.49
N LYS A 75 -11.00 18.68 -9.95
CA LYS A 75 -10.67 18.80 -11.38
C LYS A 75 -10.55 17.43 -12.03
N THR A 76 -9.86 16.48 -11.40
CA THR A 76 -9.78 15.09 -11.87
C THR A 76 -11.17 14.47 -11.99
N ALA A 77 -12.02 14.63 -10.97
CA ALA A 77 -13.36 14.05 -10.95
C ALA A 77 -14.33 14.68 -11.98
N THR A 78 -14.27 16.00 -12.16
CA THR A 78 -15.29 16.77 -12.90
C THR A 78 -14.81 17.40 -14.20
N GLY A 79 -13.49 17.53 -14.39
CA GLY A 79 -12.89 18.32 -15.48
C GLY A 79 -13.03 19.83 -15.32
N LYS A 80 -13.51 20.31 -14.16
CA LYS A 80 -13.79 21.74 -13.90
C LYS A 80 -12.75 22.34 -12.95
N ASP A 81 -12.48 23.63 -13.12
CA ASP A 81 -11.61 24.38 -12.19
C ASP A 81 -12.45 24.97 -11.04
N PHE A 82 -11.87 24.98 -9.83
CA PHE A 82 -12.46 25.50 -8.61
C PHE A 82 -11.54 26.57 -8.01
N ALA A 83 -12.09 27.77 -7.80
CA ALA A 83 -11.34 28.87 -7.21
C ALA A 83 -11.07 28.62 -5.73
N ILE A 84 -9.84 28.91 -5.30
CA ILE A 84 -9.40 28.82 -3.90
C ILE A 84 -9.29 30.25 -3.36
N GLU A 85 -9.95 30.53 -2.23
CA GLU A 85 -9.97 31.85 -1.61
C GLU A 85 -9.82 31.74 -0.09
N ALA A 86 -9.21 32.74 0.53
CA ALA A 86 -9.21 32.87 1.97
C ALA A 86 -10.62 33.21 2.49
N GLY A 87 -11.08 32.50 3.52
CA GLY A 87 -12.40 32.70 4.12
C GLY A 87 -12.79 31.52 4.99
N THR A 88 -13.67 31.74 5.93
CA THR A 88 -14.13 30.73 6.90
C THR A 88 -15.62 30.44 6.81
N GLU A 89 -16.38 31.20 6.00
CA GLU A 89 -17.81 31.04 5.81
C GLU A 89 -18.20 31.39 4.37
N GLY A 90 -19.18 30.69 3.81
CA GLY A 90 -19.69 30.97 2.48
C GLY A 90 -20.80 30.02 2.07
N LYS A 91 -21.79 30.56 1.30
CA LYS A 91 -22.77 29.73 0.59
C LYS A 91 -22.21 29.34 -0.77
N ASN A 92 -22.66 28.20 -1.27
CA ASN A 92 -22.17 27.63 -2.53
C ASN A 92 -20.64 27.46 -2.52
N ALA A 93 -20.11 26.96 -1.40
CA ALA A 93 -18.69 26.79 -1.17
C ALA A 93 -18.37 25.47 -0.44
N ILE A 94 -17.12 25.04 -0.58
CA ILE A 94 -16.52 24.01 0.28
C ILE A 94 -15.61 24.74 1.27
N VAL A 95 -15.91 24.66 2.56
CA VAL A 95 -15.20 25.35 3.62
C VAL A 95 -14.30 24.38 4.36
N LEU A 96 -13.01 24.65 4.34
CA LEU A 96 -12.02 23.94 5.15
C LEU A 96 -11.79 24.73 6.44
N THR A 97 -11.91 24.09 7.61
CA THR A 97 -11.78 24.78 8.89
C THR A 97 -11.09 23.92 9.95
N LEU A 98 -10.52 24.58 10.96
CA LEU A 98 -10.00 23.95 12.18
C LEU A 98 -11.00 24.12 13.31
N GLY A 99 -11.01 23.18 14.28
CA GLY A 99 -11.81 23.30 15.48
C GLY A 99 -12.94 22.29 15.61
N THR A 100 -12.57 21.02 15.73
CA THR A 100 -13.48 19.96 16.22
C THR A 100 -13.13 19.59 17.67
N ALA A 101 -14.11 19.03 18.40
CA ALA A 101 -13.94 18.63 19.80
C ALA A 101 -13.28 17.25 19.99
N ASN A 102 -12.86 16.57 18.92
CA ASN A 102 -12.25 15.24 19.01
C ASN A 102 -10.77 15.34 19.41
N GLU A 103 -10.32 14.47 20.33
CA GLU A 103 -8.94 14.43 20.82
C GLU A 103 -7.96 13.81 19.82
N ASN A 104 -8.44 12.99 18.87
CA ASN A 104 -7.58 12.40 17.86
C ASN A 104 -7.19 13.46 16.81
N PRO A 105 -5.89 13.80 16.67
CA PRO A 105 -5.44 14.88 15.77
C PRO A 105 -5.74 14.62 14.30
N GLU A 106 -5.97 13.37 13.91
CA GLU A 106 -6.27 12.95 12.54
C GLU A 106 -7.77 12.73 12.28
N SER A 107 -8.62 13.04 13.27
CA SER A 107 -10.08 12.99 13.11
C SER A 107 -10.59 14.12 12.23
N TYR A 108 -11.78 13.92 11.66
CA TYR A 108 -12.48 14.97 10.90
C TYR A 108 -14.00 14.83 11.00
N GLN A 109 -14.66 15.94 10.70
CA GLN A 109 -16.08 16.00 10.40
C GLN A 109 -16.25 16.50 8.97
N LEU A 110 -17.05 15.79 8.15
CA LEU A 110 -17.46 16.21 6.82
C LEU A 110 -18.97 16.36 6.83
N LYS A 111 -19.45 17.57 6.52
CA LYS A 111 -20.88 17.91 6.51
C LYS A 111 -21.28 18.46 5.16
N VAL A 112 -22.29 17.85 4.54
CA VAL A 112 -22.89 18.31 3.30
C VAL A 112 -24.31 18.77 3.57
N THR A 113 -24.64 19.98 3.14
CA THR A 113 -25.98 20.57 3.19
C THR A 113 -26.30 21.18 1.84
N GLY A 114 -27.55 21.56 1.58
CA GLY A 114 -27.91 22.23 0.32
C GLY A 114 -27.20 23.58 0.08
N ASP A 115 -26.66 24.21 1.13
CA ASP A 115 -25.94 25.49 1.06
C ASP A 115 -24.44 25.33 0.75
N GLY A 116 -23.83 24.16 1.08
CA GLY A 116 -22.38 23.94 0.91
C GLY A 116 -21.87 22.70 1.63
N ILE A 117 -20.54 22.57 1.60
CA ILE A 117 -19.79 21.48 2.27
C ILE A 117 -18.85 22.10 3.30
N THR A 118 -18.77 21.51 4.47
CA THR A 118 -17.77 21.85 5.48
C THR A 118 -16.91 20.64 5.81
N ILE A 119 -15.60 20.82 5.81
CA ILE A 119 -14.63 19.82 6.28
C ILE A 119 -13.87 20.43 7.44
N ALA A 120 -14.05 19.88 8.63
CA ALA A 120 -13.44 20.36 9.87
C ALA A 120 -12.56 19.29 10.50
N GLY A 121 -11.44 19.68 11.09
CA GLY A 121 -10.55 18.81 11.84
C GLY A 121 -9.90 19.52 13.01
N PRO A 122 -9.38 18.81 14.03
CA PRO A 122 -8.59 19.41 15.09
C PRO A 122 -7.23 19.90 14.58
N THR A 123 -6.74 19.33 13.50
CA THR A 123 -5.49 19.71 12.82
C THR A 123 -5.68 19.73 11.31
N GLU A 124 -4.70 20.30 10.60
CA GLU A 124 -4.68 20.29 9.13
C GLU A 124 -4.63 18.87 8.55
N ALA A 125 -4.03 17.90 9.27
CA ALA A 125 -4.02 16.49 8.88
C ALA A 125 -5.43 15.88 8.92
N GLY A 126 -6.20 16.17 9.96
CA GLY A 126 -7.60 15.75 10.04
C GLY A 126 -8.42 16.27 8.86
N VAL A 127 -8.27 17.56 8.53
CA VAL A 127 -8.94 18.15 7.34
C VAL A 127 -8.50 17.46 6.06
N PHE A 128 -7.21 17.12 5.91
CA PHE A 128 -6.72 16.38 4.76
C PHE A 128 -7.40 15.01 4.61
N TYR A 129 -7.59 14.25 5.69
CA TYR A 129 -8.32 12.98 5.62
C TYR A 129 -9.80 13.16 5.30
N GLY A 130 -10.43 14.24 5.77
CA GLY A 130 -11.77 14.63 5.34
C GLY A 130 -11.85 14.95 3.84
N ILE A 131 -10.81 15.58 3.29
CA ILE A 131 -10.65 15.80 1.84
C ILE A 131 -10.52 14.47 1.09
N GLN A 132 -9.72 13.51 1.60
CA GLN A 132 -9.61 12.18 0.99
C GLN A 132 -10.95 11.43 0.99
N SER A 133 -11.76 11.60 2.02
CA SER A 133 -13.10 11.00 2.08
C SER A 133 -14.07 11.67 1.11
N LEU A 134 -14.04 13.00 0.99
CA LEU A 134 -14.79 13.71 -0.02
C LEU A 134 -14.36 13.25 -1.44
N ARG A 135 -13.05 13.22 -1.73
CA ARG A 135 -12.50 12.70 -2.98
C ARG A 135 -13.10 11.34 -3.33
N LYS A 136 -13.00 10.38 -2.43
CA LYS A 136 -13.44 8.99 -2.65
C LYS A 136 -14.95 8.84 -2.77
N SER A 137 -15.74 9.79 -2.27
CA SER A 137 -17.20 9.81 -2.42
C SER A 137 -17.67 10.35 -3.77
N LEU A 138 -16.80 11.01 -4.52
CA LEU A 138 -17.15 11.56 -5.83
C LEU A 138 -17.10 10.49 -6.93
N PRO A 139 -18.07 10.47 -7.85
CA PRO A 139 -17.90 9.76 -9.12
C PRO A 139 -16.84 10.48 -9.98
N VAL A 140 -16.04 9.72 -10.73
CA VAL A 140 -15.17 10.28 -11.77
C VAL A 140 -16.03 10.46 -13.03
N ALA A 141 -16.53 11.68 -13.26
CA ALA A 141 -17.51 11.99 -14.29
C ALA A 141 -17.22 13.36 -14.95
N VAL A 142 -16.21 13.37 -15.82
CA VAL A 142 -15.75 14.59 -16.50
C VAL A 142 -16.90 15.26 -17.26
N GLY A 143 -17.08 16.57 -17.02
CA GLY A 143 -18.12 17.40 -17.62
C GLY A 143 -19.47 17.39 -16.88
N ALA A 144 -19.74 16.43 -15.98
CA ALA A 144 -20.98 16.37 -15.23
C ALA A 144 -21.00 17.34 -14.03
N ASP A 145 -22.21 17.71 -13.59
CA ASP A 145 -22.44 18.25 -12.26
C ASP A 145 -22.67 17.08 -11.31
N ILE A 146 -22.14 17.17 -10.07
CA ILE A 146 -22.27 16.10 -9.08
C ILE A 146 -23.28 16.52 -8.03
N SER A 147 -24.31 15.71 -7.85
CA SER A 147 -25.27 15.83 -6.76
C SER A 147 -24.69 15.17 -5.51
N MET A 148 -24.64 15.91 -4.44
CA MET A 148 -24.09 15.47 -3.16
C MET A 148 -25.22 15.44 -2.12
N PRO A 149 -25.82 14.28 -1.83
CA PRO A 149 -26.84 14.14 -0.80
C PRO A 149 -26.38 14.68 0.54
N ALA A 150 -27.31 15.26 1.31
CA ALA A 150 -27.00 15.79 2.63
C ALA A 150 -26.56 14.66 3.57
N VAL A 151 -25.41 14.85 4.23
CA VAL A 151 -24.77 13.85 5.09
C VAL A 151 -23.93 14.54 6.16
N GLU A 152 -23.75 13.86 7.28
CA GLU A 152 -22.73 14.17 8.29
C GLU A 152 -21.88 12.92 8.53
N ILE A 153 -20.56 13.06 8.37
CA ILE A 153 -19.57 12.00 8.59
C ILE A 153 -18.68 12.47 9.74
N ASN A 154 -18.58 11.65 10.79
CA ASN A 154 -17.64 11.83 11.89
C ASN A 154 -16.67 10.65 11.86
N ASP A 155 -15.38 10.92 11.74
CA ASP A 155 -14.41 9.86 11.48
C ASP A 155 -13.06 10.13 12.15
N ALA A 156 -12.35 9.03 12.45
CA ALA A 156 -11.01 9.03 13.00
C ALA A 156 -10.34 7.69 12.74
N PRO A 157 -9.00 7.64 12.54
CA PRO A 157 -8.30 6.39 12.35
C PRO A 157 -8.25 5.56 13.65
N ARG A 158 -8.33 4.24 13.48
CA ARG A 158 -8.13 3.27 14.56
C ARG A 158 -6.69 3.25 15.08
N PHE A 159 -5.71 3.26 14.18
CA PHE A 159 -4.29 3.21 14.50
C PHE A 159 -3.58 4.51 14.14
N GLY A 160 -2.68 4.95 15.02
CA GLY A 160 -1.79 6.09 14.77
C GLY A 160 -0.65 5.79 13.79
N TYR A 161 -0.23 4.53 13.67
CA TYR A 161 0.74 4.07 12.69
C TYR A 161 0.04 3.29 11.57
N ARG A 162 0.03 3.82 10.37
CA ARG A 162 -0.59 3.24 9.18
C ARG A 162 0.44 3.22 8.06
N GLY A 163 1.20 2.11 7.99
CA GLY A 163 2.42 2.00 7.21
C GLY A 163 2.26 1.33 5.87
N ALA A 164 3.15 1.72 4.95
CA ALA A 164 3.52 0.95 3.77
C ALA A 164 5.04 1.03 3.60
N HIS A 165 5.64 -0.12 3.26
CA HIS A 165 7.07 -0.27 3.02
C HIS A 165 7.35 -0.35 1.53
N PHE A 166 8.49 0.19 1.10
CA PHE A 166 8.97 0.07 -0.26
C PHE A 166 10.48 -0.19 -0.29
N ASP A 167 10.86 -1.34 -0.80
CA ASP A 167 12.24 -1.70 -1.08
C ASP A 167 12.67 -1.05 -2.40
N THR A 168 13.56 -0.06 -2.32
CA THR A 168 14.18 0.59 -3.49
C THR A 168 15.64 0.16 -3.68
N SER A 169 16.05 -0.88 -2.94
CA SER A 169 17.42 -1.40 -2.95
C SER A 169 17.63 -2.55 -3.90
N ARG A 170 16.79 -3.61 -3.84
CA ARG A 170 16.91 -4.75 -4.78
C ARG A 170 16.69 -4.27 -6.21
N HIS A 171 15.65 -3.45 -6.42
CA HIS A 171 15.50 -2.65 -7.63
C HIS A 171 15.36 -1.16 -7.27
N PHE A 172 16.00 -0.32 -8.09
CA PHE A 172 16.00 1.12 -7.91
C PHE A 172 14.80 1.75 -8.63
N PHE A 173 14.11 2.65 -7.95
CA PHE A 173 12.99 3.42 -8.48
C PHE A 173 13.32 4.91 -8.48
N THR A 174 12.86 5.63 -9.49
CA THR A 174 13.11 7.06 -9.64
C THR A 174 12.39 7.89 -8.58
N VAL A 175 12.84 9.14 -8.39
CA VAL A 175 12.18 10.10 -7.48
C VAL A 175 10.69 10.24 -7.80
N ASP A 176 10.32 10.32 -9.08
CA ASP A 176 8.93 10.49 -9.51
C ASP A 176 8.08 9.23 -9.22
N GLU A 177 8.65 8.03 -9.38
CA GLU A 177 7.99 6.78 -9.00
C GLU A 177 7.77 6.69 -7.49
N VAL A 178 8.74 7.08 -6.67
CA VAL A 178 8.58 7.14 -5.20
C VAL A 178 7.53 8.18 -4.81
N LYS A 179 7.47 9.34 -5.46
CA LYS A 179 6.40 10.33 -5.24
C LYS A 179 5.03 9.79 -5.61
N THR A 180 4.92 9.06 -6.73
CA THR A 180 3.66 8.41 -7.11
C THR A 180 3.24 7.36 -6.06
N TYR A 181 4.19 6.60 -5.50
CA TYR A 181 3.92 5.67 -4.40
C TYR A 181 3.37 6.39 -3.16
N ILE A 182 3.90 7.57 -2.84
CA ILE A 182 3.42 8.44 -1.76
C ILE A 182 2.00 8.96 -2.06
N ASP A 183 1.68 9.32 -3.32
CA ASP A 183 0.32 9.71 -3.72
C ASP A 183 -0.69 8.57 -3.56
N MET A 184 -0.27 7.35 -3.91
CA MET A 184 -1.05 6.13 -3.67
C MET A 184 -1.29 5.90 -2.17
N MET A 185 -0.27 6.12 -1.31
CA MET A 185 -0.42 6.04 0.15
C MET A 185 -1.42 7.07 0.67
N ALA A 186 -1.36 8.31 0.18
CA ALA A 186 -2.28 9.39 0.56
C ALA A 186 -3.75 9.05 0.22
N LEU A 187 -4.01 8.48 -0.97
CA LEU A 187 -5.34 7.99 -1.36
C LEU A 187 -5.88 6.94 -0.38
N HIS A 188 -5.00 6.14 0.21
CA HIS A 188 -5.34 5.07 1.16
C HIS A 188 -5.26 5.50 2.63
N ASN A 189 -5.15 6.80 2.92
CA ASN A 189 -5.08 7.35 4.28
C ASN A 189 -3.89 6.81 5.12
N MET A 190 -2.82 6.39 4.49
CA MET A 190 -1.60 5.96 5.17
C MET A 190 -0.75 7.17 5.57
N ASN A 191 0.00 7.06 6.68
CA ASN A 191 0.77 8.17 7.24
C ASN A 191 2.23 7.83 7.57
N ARG A 192 2.69 6.61 7.30
CA ARG A 192 4.08 6.18 7.54
C ARG A 192 4.61 5.48 6.31
N PHE A 193 5.61 6.10 5.68
CA PHE A 193 6.36 5.52 4.57
C PHE A 193 7.67 4.92 5.09
N HIS A 194 7.74 3.60 5.20
CA HIS A 194 8.96 2.87 5.52
C HIS A 194 9.78 2.68 4.25
N TRP A 195 10.88 3.41 4.14
CA TRP A 195 11.72 3.43 2.95
C TRP A 195 12.99 2.62 3.16
N HIS A 196 13.03 1.43 2.55
CA HIS A 196 14.17 0.51 2.60
C HIS A 196 15.16 0.87 1.50
N ILE A 197 16.32 1.43 1.88
CA ILE A 197 17.25 2.10 0.97
C ILE A 197 18.66 1.51 0.95
N THR A 198 18.91 0.45 1.73
CA THR A 198 20.22 -0.25 1.75
C THR A 198 20.02 -1.75 1.82
N GLU A 199 20.83 -2.47 1.05
CA GLU A 199 20.78 -3.93 0.94
C GLU A 199 22.09 -4.52 0.39
N ASP A 200 22.21 -5.85 0.41
CA ASP A 200 23.32 -6.59 -0.18
C ASP A 200 23.51 -6.27 -1.67
N GLN A 201 22.40 -6.01 -2.41
CA GLN A 201 22.37 -5.79 -3.84
C GLN A 201 22.48 -4.31 -4.24
N GLY A 202 22.48 -3.41 -3.28
CA GLY A 202 22.68 -2.00 -3.55
C GLY A 202 22.50 -1.07 -2.35
N TRP A 203 23.39 -0.10 -2.25
CA TRP A 203 23.27 1.04 -1.33
C TRP A 203 22.71 2.23 -2.11
N ARG A 204 21.56 2.78 -1.68
CA ARG A 204 20.79 3.73 -2.50
C ARG A 204 20.78 5.18 -1.99
N LEU A 205 21.46 5.50 -0.91
CA LEU A 205 21.50 6.85 -0.35
C LEU A 205 22.93 7.41 -0.36
N GLU A 206 23.10 8.63 -0.85
CA GLU A 206 24.36 9.37 -0.76
C GLU A 206 24.71 9.66 0.70
N ILE A 207 25.91 9.23 1.11
CA ILE A 207 26.56 9.60 2.38
C ILE A 207 27.85 10.32 2.03
N LYS A 208 27.89 11.62 2.25
CA LYS A 208 29.01 12.50 1.78
C LYS A 208 30.33 12.09 2.41
N LYS A 209 30.30 11.63 3.66
CA LYS A 209 31.49 11.14 4.36
C LYS A 209 32.02 9.83 3.80
N TYR A 210 31.17 9.03 3.19
CA TYR A 210 31.51 7.72 2.62
C TYR A 210 31.11 7.61 1.14
N PRO A 211 31.72 8.37 0.23
CA PRO A 211 31.29 8.49 -1.16
C PRO A 211 31.29 7.16 -1.93
N LYS A 212 32.17 6.21 -1.58
CA LYS A 212 32.20 4.89 -2.23
C LYS A 212 30.93 4.09 -2.02
N LEU A 213 30.10 4.40 -1.01
CA LEU A 213 28.80 3.76 -0.82
C LEU A 213 27.91 3.93 -2.06
N THR A 214 27.99 5.08 -2.74
CA THR A 214 27.26 5.31 -3.99
C THR A 214 28.12 5.14 -5.24
N GLU A 215 29.41 5.38 -5.18
CA GLU A 215 30.31 5.15 -6.32
C GLU A 215 30.44 3.66 -6.67
N ILE A 216 30.52 2.79 -5.66
CA ILE A 216 30.70 1.34 -5.76
C ILE A 216 29.43 0.61 -5.31
N GLY A 217 28.99 0.86 -4.07
CA GLY A 217 27.90 0.13 -3.41
C GLY A 217 26.54 0.26 -4.10
N SER A 218 26.32 1.30 -4.90
CA SER A 218 25.08 1.47 -5.64
C SER A 218 24.99 0.67 -6.95
N LYS A 219 26.06 -0.07 -7.33
CA LYS A 219 26.20 -0.69 -8.66
C LYS A 219 26.56 -2.16 -8.53
N ARG A 220 25.80 -3.04 -9.18
CA ARG A 220 26.17 -4.44 -9.39
C ARG A 220 26.46 -4.69 -10.87
N THR A 221 27.36 -5.64 -11.17
CA THR A 221 27.83 -5.90 -12.53
C THR A 221 26.76 -6.55 -13.42
N GLU A 222 25.84 -7.29 -12.82
CA GLU A 222 24.75 -8.01 -13.47
C GLU A 222 23.74 -8.47 -12.42
N THR A 223 22.61 -8.98 -12.86
CA THR A 223 21.58 -9.52 -11.96
C THR A 223 21.27 -10.96 -12.34
N VAL A 224 21.07 -11.81 -11.33
CA VAL A 224 20.66 -13.20 -11.54
C VAL A 224 19.30 -13.27 -12.23
N ILE A 225 19.14 -14.21 -13.16
CA ILE A 225 17.88 -14.46 -13.85
C ILE A 225 17.02 -15.40 -13.00
N GLY A 226 15.72 -15.09 -12.91
CA GLY A 226 14.75 -15.91 -12.19
C GLY A 226 15.08 -16.06 -10.69
N ARG A 227 14.72 -17.21 -10.12
CA ARG A 227 14.94 -17.52 -8.69
C ARG A 227 16.31 -18.16 -8.49
N ASN A 228 17.38 -17.34 -8.61
CA ASN A 228 18.77 -17.79 -8.43
C ASN A 228 19.12 -18.99 -9.32
N SER A 229 18.82 -18.87 -10.62
CA SER A 229 19.08 -19.95 -11.60
C SER A 229 20.58 -20.29 -11.78
N GLY A 230 21.47 -19.41 -11.33
CA GLY A 230 22.91 -19.46 -11.62
C GLY A 230 23.27 -18.81 -12.96
N GLU A 231 22.29 -18.35 -13.72
CA GLU A 231 22.48 -17.55 -14.94
C GLU A 231 22.29 -16.07 -14.63
N TYR A 232 22.99 -15.22 -15.34
CA TYR A 232 22.98 -13.77 -15.13
C TYR A 232 22.65 -13.04 -16.43
N ASP A 233 22.05 -11.84 -16.30
CA ASP A 233 21.62 -11.04 -17.45
C ASP A 233 22.78 -10.30 -18.17
N GLY A 234 23.97 -10.31 -17.59
CA GLY A 234 25.17 -9.65 -18.14
C GLY A 234 25.04 -8.11 -18.24
N LYS A 235 24.09 -7.50 -17.53
CA LYS A 235 23.81 -6.05 -17.61
C LYS A 235 24.15 -5.37 -16.30
N PRO A 236 25.02 -4.35 -16.32
CA PRO A 236 25.23 -3.51 -15.14
C PRO A 236 23.92 -2.88 -14.67
N TYR A 237 23.70 -2.90 -13.36
CA TYR A 237 22.53 -2.32 -12.72
C TYR A 237 22.92 -1.39 -11.58
N GLY A 238 22.22 -0.26 -11.41
CA GLY A 238 22.52 0.66 -10.32
C GLY A 238 21.60 1.88 -10.30
N GLY A 239 21.81 2.69 -9.30
CA GLY A 239 21.08 3.93 -9.03
C GLY A 239 21.20 4.29 -7.55
N PHE A 240 21.05 5.56 -7.23
CA PHE A 240 21.00 6.06 -5.87
C PHE A 240 20.31 7.42 -5.83
N TYR A 241 19.88 7.82 -4.64
CA TYR A 241 19.35 9.15 -4.37
C TYR A 241 20.43 10.03 -3.76
N THR A 242 20.57 11.25 -4.27
CA THR A 242 21.33 12.28 -3.59
C THR A 242 20.63 12.70 -2.30
N GLN A 243 21.33 13.34 -1.37
CA GLN A 243 20.70 13.85 -0.15
C GLN A 243 19.60 14.87 -0.47
N GLU A 244 19.80 15.68 -1.51
CA GLU A 244 18.80 16.65 -1.97
C GLU A 244 17.53 15.96 -2.52
N GLN A 245 17.68 14.89 -3.29
CA GLN A 245 16.55 14.09 -3.77
C GLN A 245 15.81 13.40 -2.62
N ALA A 246 16.54 12.89 -1.62
CA ALA A 246 15.92 12.31 -0.44
C ALA A 246 15.13 13.36 0.37
N LYS A 247 15.68 14.56 0.56
CA LYS A 247 14.98 15.70 1.19
C LYS A 247 13.76 16.13 0.40
N GLU A 248 13.82 16.11 -0.94
CA GLU A 248 12.70 16.41 -1.82
C GLU A 248 11.54 15.39 -1.60
N ILE A 249 11.85 14.10 -1.52
CA ILE A 249 10.87 13.04 -1.24
C ILE A 249 10.27 13.24 0.16
N VAL A 250 11.09 13.53 1.17
CA VAL A 250 10.64 13.80 2.55
C VAL A 250 9.68 14.99 2.60
N ALA A 251 10.02 16.09 1.92
CA ALA A 251 9.15 17.27 1.84
C ALA A 251 7.82 16.97 1.13
N TYR A 252 7.88 16.25 0.01
CA TYR A 252 6.70 15.82 -0.75
C TYR A 252 5.73 14.95 0.07
N ALA A 253 6.28 14.00 0.85
CA ALA A 253 5.51 13.17 1.76
C ALA A 253 4.89 14.00 2.90
N ALA A 254 5.65 14.93 3.49
CA ALA A 254 5.20 15.78 4.59
C ALA A 254 4.03 16.69 4.17
N GLU A 255 3.98 17.13 2.92
CA GLU A 255 2.84 17.86 2.38
C GLU A 255 1.54 17.07 2.41
N ARG A 256 1.63 15.73 2.40
CA ARG A 256 0.51 14.76 2.47
C ARG A 256 0.35 14.15 3.85
N TYR A 257 1.00 14.74 4.86
CA TYR A 257 0.99 14.24 6.26
C TYR A 257 1.54 12.81 6.40
N ILE A 258 2.46 12.43 5.51
CA ILE A 258 3.17 11.16 5.54
C ILE A 258 4.59 11.39 6.04
N THR A 259 4.96 10.68 7.10
CA THR A 259 6.33 10.67 7.63
C THR A 259 7.14 9.58 6.96
N VAL A 260 8.29 9.93 6.41
CA VAL A 260 9.24 8.97 5.84
C VAL A 260 10.12 8.42 6.94
N ILE A 261 10.10 7.11 7.14
CA ILE A 261 10.96 6.36 8.07
C ILE A 261 12.04 5.66 7.24
N PRO A 262 13.29 6.15 7.26
CA PRO A 262 14.37 5.50 6.51
C PRO A 262 14.83 4.24 7.23
N GLU A 263 15.24 3.24 6.43
CA GLU A 263 15.92 2.05 6.94
C GLU A 263 17.35 1.97 6.42
N ILE A 264 18.29 1.82 7.36
CA ILE A 264 19.65 1.36 7.11
C ILE A 264 19.74 0.00 7.82
N ASP A 265 19.65 -1.06 7.07
CA ASP A 265 19.65 -2.42 7.63
C ASP A 265 21.05 -2.82 8.12
N LEU A 266 21.10 -3.37 9.33
CA LEU A 266 22.35 -3.79 9.97
C LEU A 266 22.09 -4.89 11.03
N PRO A 267 23.10 -5.66 11.41
CA PRO A 267 24.46 -5.76 10.84
C PRO A 267 24.57 -6.74 9.65
N GLY A 268 23.48 -7.44 9.30
CA GLY A 268 23.30 -8.17 8.04
C GLY A 268 22.97 -7.23 6.89
N HIS A 269 22.69 -7.76 5.70
CA HIS A 269 22.26 -7.01 4.51
C HIS A 269 23.18 -5.82 4.12
N MET A 270 24.47 -5.94 4.42
CA MET A 270 25.46 -4.87 4.27
C MET A 270 26.52 -5.15 3.21
N GLN A 271 26.35 -6.16 2.37
CA GLN A 271 27.39 -6.55 1.42
C GLN A 271 27.71 -5.43 0.41
N ALA A 272 26.75 -4.60 0.00
CA ALA A 272 27.05 -3.44 -0.83
C ALA A 272 27.96 -2.42 -0.13
N ALA A 273 27.79 -2.22 1.17
CA ALA A 273 28.69 -1.39 1.97
C ALA A 273 30.07 -2.05 2.13
N LEU A 274 30.13 -3.38 2.32
CA LEU A 274 31.39 -4.12 2.39
C LEU A 274 32.14 -4.11 1.05
N ALA A 275 31.45 -4.13 -0.07
CA ALA A 275 32.09 -3.96 -1.39
C ALA A 275 32.75 -2.59 -1.54
N ALA A 276 32.16 -1.55 -0.94
CA ALA A 276 32.70 -0.20 -0.93
C ALA A 276 33.84 0.00 0.09
N TYR A 277 33.72 -0.63 1.27
CA TYR A 277 34.65 -0.50 2.41
C TYR A 277 34.94 -1.88 3.02
N PRO A 278 35.82 -2.69 2.40
CA PRO A 278 36.05 -4.08 2.79
C PRO A 278 36.56 -4.27 4.22
N GLU A 279 37.21 -3.24 4.77
CA GLU A 279 37.72 -3.24 6.15
C GLU A 279 36.63 -3.31 7.21
N LEU A 280 35.35 -3.04 6.86
CA LEU A 280 34.20 -3.15 7.75
C LEU A 280 33.73 -4.60 7.93
N GLY A 281 34.13 -5.52 7.04
CA GLY A 281 33.79 -6.93 7.12
C GLY A 281 34.76 -7.76 7.95
N CYS A 282 34.35 -8.97 8.31
CA CYS A 282 35.15 -9.88 9.13
C CYS A 282 36.39 -10.44 8.41
N THR A 283 36.32 -10.64 7.08
CA THR A 283 37.41 -11.21 6.26
C THR A 283 38.30 -10.13 5.65
N GLY A 284 37.86 -8.86 5.60
CA GLY A 284 38.57 -7.77 4.95
C GLY A 284 38.48 -7.81 3.42
N GLY A 285 37.62 -8.64 2.87
CA GLY A 285 37.35 -8.76 1.44
C GLY A 285 38.33 -9.66 0.66
N PRO A 286 38.33 -9.59 -0.69
CA PRO A 286 37.47 -8.70 -1.49
C PRO A 286 35.99 -9.07 -1.44
N TYR A 287 35.12 -8.07 -1.50
CA TYR A 287 33.67 -8.24 -1.60
C TYR A 287 33.17 -7.59 -2.89
N GLU A 288 32.07 -8.12 -3.43
CA GLU A 288 31.33 -7.55 -4.56
C GLU A 288 29.92 -7.19 -4.11
N VAL A 289 29.30 -6.15 -4.71
CA VAL A 289 27.87 -5.89 -4.55
C VAL A 289 27.12 -7.13 -5.05
N TRP A 290 26.21 -7.63 -4.23
CA TRP A 290 25.61 -8.94 -4.49
C TRP A 290 24.73 -8.92 -5.74
N ARG A 291 24.81 -10.00 -6.52
CA ARG A 291 24.16 -10.12 -7.84
C ARG A 291 22.98 -11.07 -7.85
N GLN A 292 22.72 -11.71 -6.73
CA GLN A 292 21.65 -12.70 -6.56
C GLN A 292 20.75 -12.32 -5.36
N TRP A 293 19.68 -13.09 -5.18
CA TRP A 293 18.69 -12.87 -4.12
C TRP A 293 18.96 -13.78 -2.93
N GLY A 294 18.54 -13.34 -1.75
CA GLY A 294 18.68 -14.06 -0.49
C GLY A 294 19.54 -13.31 0.53
N VAL A 295 20.20 -14.03 1.42
CA VAL A 295 20.95 -13.51 2.58
C VAL A 295 22.44 -13.79 2.41
N SER A 296 23.26 -12.75 2.41
CA SER A 296 24.72 -12.90 2.37
C SER A 296 25.26 -13.35 3.73
N GLU A 297 26.25 -14.24 3.73
CA GLU A 297 26.99 -14.59 4.94
C GLU A 297 27.93 -13.48 5.43
N ASP A 298 28.29 -12.54 4.55
CA ASP A 298 29.21 -11.46 4.87
C ASP A 298 28.44 -10.28 5.46
N VAL A 299 28.73 -10.00 6.73
CA VAL A 299 28.05 -9.03 7.57
C VAL A 299 29.07 -8.07 8.18
N LEU A 300 28.63 -6.94 8.73
CA LEU A 300 29.49 -6.01 9.45
C LEU A 300 30.22 -6.72 10.59
N CYS A 301 31.52 -6.42 10.75
CA CYS A 301 32.37 -7.00 11.80
C CYS A 301 32.07 -6.34 13.15
N ALA A 302 31.21 -6.95 13.97
CA ALA A 302 30.82 -6.41 15.28
C ALA A 302 31.99 -6.30 16.30
N GLY A 303 33.12 -6.92 16.02
CA GLY A 303 34.36 -6.79 16.80
C GLY A 303 35.25 -5.62 16.39
N ASN A 304 34.90 -4.87 15.35
CA ASN A 304 35.70 -3.78 14.82
C ASN A 304 35.10 -2.41 15.22
N ASP A 305 35.85 -1.60 15.97
CA ASP A 305 35.38 -0.26 16.40
C ASP A 305 35.14 0.70 15.22
N GLN A 306 35.81 0.49 14.10
CA GLN A 306 35.56 1.27 12.90
C GLN A 306 34.13 1.08 12.35
N VAL A 307 33.52 -0.10 12.58
CA VAL A 307 32.12 -0.37 12.21
C VAL A 307 31.17 0.51 13.02
N LEU A 308 31.37 0.59 14.34
CA LEU A 308 30.55 1.44 15.19
C LEU A 308 30.65 2.90 14.77
N LYS A 309 31.87 3.36 14.50
CA LYS A 309 32.11 4.73 14.02
C LYS A 309 31.50 4.98 12.64
N PHE A 310 31.60 4.03 11.72
CA PHE A 310 30.95 4.10 10.40
C PHE A 310 29.43 4.27 10.54
N LEU A 311 28.80 3.45 11.39
CA LEU A 311 27.35 3.53 11.61
C LEU A 311 26.94 4.87 12.24
N GLU A 312 27.65 5.35 13.25
CA GLU A 312 27.40 6.67 13.85
C GLU A 312 27.50 7.80 12.79
N ASP A 313 28.49 7.74 11.93
CA ASP A 313 28.69 8.74 10.87
C ASP A 313 27.59 8.69 9.81
N VAL A 314 27.14 7.48 9.41
CA VAL A 314 26.01 7.30 8.49
C VAL A 314 24.72 7.83 9.09
N TYR A 315 24.42 7.46 10.35
CA TYR A 315 23.22 7.94 11.02
C TYR A 315 23.25 9.44 11.31
N SER A 316 24.43 10.04 11.52
CA SER A 316 24.55 11.50 11.65
C SER A 316 24.05 12.23 10.40
N GLU A 317 24.41 11.76 9.20
CA GLU A 317 23.91 12.35 7.96
C GLU A 317 22.44 12.00 7.72
N LEU A 318 22.01 10.80 8.09
CA LEU A 318 20.61 10.37 7.96
C LEU A 318 19.65 11.26 8.76
N ILE A 319 20.01 11.59 9.99
CA ILE A 319 19.22 12.45 10.89
C ILE A 319 19.00 13.85 10.30
N GLU A 320 19.97 14.38 9.54
CA GLU A 320 19.87 15.68 8.88
C GLU A 320 18.93 15.66 7.66
N ILE A 321 18.73 14.48 7.06
CA ILE A 321 17.87 14.30 5.89
C ILE A 321 16.42 14.01 6.32
N PHE A 322 16.26 13.13 7.33
CA PHE A 322 14.98 12.59 7.75
C PHE A 322 14.57 13.13 9.13
N PRO A 323 13.55 13.98 9.20
CA PRO A 323 13.06 14.53 10.47
C PRO A 323 12.21 13.57 11.29
N SER A 324 12.03 12.34 10.83
CA SER A 324 11.24 11.30 11.50
C SER A 324 11.72 11.05 12.93
N GLU A 325 10.80 10.92 13.87
CA GLU A 325 11.09 10.43 15.22
C GLU A 325 11.69 9.02 15.18
N TYR A 326 11.25 8.20 14.24
CA TYR A 326 11.69 6.82 14.07
C TYR A 326 12.72 6.67 12.96
N ILE A 327 13.75 5.85 13.24
CA ILE A 327 14.72 5.35 12.28
C ILE A 327 14.66 3.82 12.35
N HIS A 328 14.48 3.15 11.21
CA HIS A 328 14.51 1.70 11.15
C HIS A 328 15.96 1.22 10.98
N VAL A 329 16.38 0.27 11.81
CA VAL A 329 17.77 -0.23 11.85
C VAL A 329 17.90 -1.65 11.33
N GLY A 330 16.85 -2.21 10.75
CA GLY A 330 16.82 -3.60 10.27
C GLY A 330 16.91 -4.60 11.40
N GLY A 331 17.96 -5.40 11.39
CA GLY A 331 18.28 -6.38 12.43
C GLY A 331 17.90 -7.81 12.09
N ASP A 332 17.26 -8.02 10.95
CA ASP A 332 16.83 -9.32 10.46
C ASP A 332 17.96 -10.14 9.82
N GLU A 333 17.72 -11.42 9.74
CA GLU A 333 18.46 -12.41 8.95
C GLU A 333 19.99 -12.30 9.01
N CYS A 334 20.59 -11.77 10.10
CA CYS A 334 22.03 -11.62 10.22
C CYS A 334 22.71 -12.97 10.50
N PRO A 335 23.44 -13.58 9.54
CA PRO A 335 24.16 -14.84 9.79
C PRO A 335 25.30 -14.67 10.76
N LYS A 336 25.49 -15.62 11.67
CA LYS A 336 26.53 -15.58 12.71
C LYS A 336 27.83 -16.27 12.31
N VAL A 337 27.84 -16.98 11.19
CA VAL A 337 28.94 -17.85 10.74
C VAL A 337 30.28 -17.11 10.59
N ARG A 338 30.25 -15.82 10.19
CA ARG A 338 31.47 -15.02 10.11
C ARG A 338 31.96 -14.62 11.50
N TRP A 339 31.08 -14.24 12.41
CA TRP A 339 31.42 -13.84 13.78
C TRP A 339 31.99 -14.97 14.61
N GLU A 340 31.48 -16.20 14.44
CA GLU A 340 31.99 -17.39 15.11
C GLU A 340 33.46 -17.63 14.84
N LYS A 341 33.92 -17.29 13.64
CA LYS A 341 35.30 -17.51 13.18
C LYS A 341 36.19 -16.25 13.24
N CYS A 342 35.59 -15.07 13.44
CA CYS A 342 36.32 -13.82 13.43
C CYS A 342 37.03 -13.54 14.75
N PRO A 343 38.39 -13.43 14.78
CA PRO A 343 39.12 -13.16 16.01
C PRO A 343 38.71 -11.87 16.72
N LYS A 344 38.35 -10.82 15.96
CA LYS A 344 37.90 -9.54 16.50
C LYS A 344 36.55 -9.68 17.20
N CYS A 345 35.57 -10.37 16.55
CA CYS A 345 34.25 -10.61 17.14
C CYS A 345 34.34 -11.49 18.39
N GLN A 346 35.15 -12.56 18.37
CA GLN A 346 35.35 -13.43 19.53
C GLN A 346 36.09 -12.70 20.68
N ALA A 347 37.02 -11.80 20.36
CA ALA A 347 37.67 -10.93 21.37
C ALA A 347 36.64 -9.97 22.01
N ARG A 348 35.73 -9.38 21.21
CA ARG A 348 34.64 -8.51 21.70
C ARG A 348 33.67 -9.28 22.60
N ILE A 349 33.24 -10.47 22.21
CA ILE A 349 32.40 -11.37 23.00
C ILE A 349 33.06 -11.64 24.36
N LYS A 350 34.34 -11.96 24.34
CA LYS A 350 35.10 -12.21 25.58
C LYS A 350 35.20 -10.97 26.46
N ALA A 351 35.51 -9.81 25.86
CA ALA A 351 35.66 -8.55 26.59
C ALA A 351 34.35 -8.09 27.25
N LEU A 352 33.21 -8.33 26.59
CA LEU A 352 31.89 -8.02 27.09
C LEU A 352 31.31 -9.10 28.00
N GLY A 353 32.00 -10.25 28.16
CA GLY A 353 31.54 -11.37 28.98
C GLY A 353 30.28 -12.05 28.45
N LEU A 354 30.00 -11.93 27.13
CA LEU A 354 28.82 -12.53 26.52
C LEU A 354 28.92 -14.05 26.52
N LYS A 355 27.84 -14.72 26.93
CA LYS A 355 27.76 -16.18 27.03
C LYS A 355 26.50 -16.68 26.37
N SER A 356 26.58 -17.85 25.74
CA SER A 356 25.40 -18.58 25.30
C SER A 356 24.65 -19.15 26.50
N ASP A 357 23.34 -19.22 26.40
CA ASP A 357 22.45 -19.93 27.32
C ASP A 357 21.48 -20.84 26.54
N GLY A 358 20.46 -21.36 27.21
CA GLY A 358 19.48 -22.22 26.55
C GLY A 358 18.56 -21.53 25.54
N ALA A 359 18.55 -20.19 25.50
CA ALA A 359 17.69 -19.38 24.65
C ALA A 359 18.48 -18.69 23.52
N HIS A 360 19.68 -18.17 23.82
CA HIS A 360 20.43 -17.30 22.90
C HIS A 360 21.92 -17.69 22.86
N SER A 361 22.49 -17.58 21.65
CA SER A 361 23.94 -17.72 21.46
C SER A 361 24.68 -16.44 21.89
N LYS A 362 25.97 -16.56 22.14
CA LYS A 362 26.81 -15.39 22.41
C LYS A 362 26.93 -14.45 21.21
N GLU A 363 26.76 -14.96 20.02
CA GLU A 363 26.76 -14.20 18.78
C GLU A 363 25.45 -13.41 18.60
N GLU A 364 24.29 -13.95 18.97
CA GLU A 364 23.03 -13.18 19.05
C GLU A 364 23.14 -12.05 20.06
N ARG A 365 23.78 -12.30 21.22
CA ARG A 365 24.06 -11.23 22.18
C ARG A 365 25.06 -10.19 21.67
N LEU A 366 25.97 -10.58 20.78
CA LEU A 366 26.85 -9.64 20.08
C LEU A 366 26.06 -8.76 19.10
N GLN A 367 25.04 -9.29 18.42
CA GLN A 367 24.11 -8.49 17.61
C GLN A 367 23.37 -7.47 18.48
N SER A 368 22.82 -7.90 19.62
CA SER A 368 22.20 -6.98 20.58
C SER A 368 23.14 -5.88 21.04
N PHE A 369 24.44 -6.16 21.23
CA PHE A 369 25.43 -5.13 21.54
C PHE A 369 25.48 -4.06 20.45
N VAL A 370 25.48 -4.44 19.15
CA VAL A 370 25.50 -3.48 18.04
C VAL A 370 24.19 -2.66 18.00
N ILE A 371 23.06 -3.32 18.11
CA ILE A 371 21.74 -2.66 18.12
C ILE A 371 21.62 -1.68 19.30
N ASN A 372 22.00 -2.09 20.51
CA ASN A 372 22.00 -1.20 21.69
C ASN A 372 22.93 0.00 21.54
N HIS A 373 24.08 -0.18 20.88
CA HIS A 373 25.01 0.92 20.62
C HIS A 373 24.35 1.98 19.71
N ILE A 374 23.70 1.53 18.64
CA ILE A 374 23.03 2.43 17.68
C ILE A 374 21.76 3.01 18.30
N GLU A 375 20.99 2.25 19.04
CA GLU A 375 19.84 2.78 19.79
C GLU A 375 20.26 3.93 20.70
N LYS A 376 21.31 3.71 21.51
CA LYS A 376 21.81 4.77 22.39
C LYS A 376 22.22 6.00 21.61
N PHE A 377 22.97 5.83 20.50
CA PHE A 377 23.39 6.94 19.64
C PHE A 377 22.16 7.72 19.12
N LEU A 378 21.15 7.02 18.59
CA LEU A 378 19.94 7.64 18.03
C LEU A 378 19.09 8.30 19.12
N ASN A 379 18.96 7.69 20.30
CA ASN A 379 18.25 8.28 21.45
C ASN A 379 18.93 9.56 21.93
N ASP A 380 20.27 9.60 21.99
CA ASP A 380 21.05 10.79 22.34
C ASP A 380 20.80 11.96 21.34
N HIS A 381 20.32 11.64 20.11
CA HIS A 381 19.92 12.60 19.08
C HIS A 381 18.39 12.78 18.97
N GLY A 382 17.61 12.33 19.96
CA GLY A 382 16.16 12.49 20.00
C GLY A 382 15.40 11.62 19.00
N ARG A 383 15.98 10.49 18.57
CA ARG A 383 15.36 9.52 17.69
C ARG A 383 15.11 8.20 18.42
N GLN A 384 14.11 7.45 17.96
CA GLN A 384 13.80 6.10 18.43
C GLN A 384 14.05 5.09 17.32
N ILE A 385 14.47 3.88 17.69
CA ILE A 385 14.67 2.82 16.71
C ILE A 385 13.40 2.00 16.50
N ILE A 386 13.24 1.54 15.26
CA ILE A 386 12.41 0.39 14.90
C ILE A 386 13.36 -0.69 14.40
N GLY A 387 13.12 -1.95 14.73
CA GLY A 387 13.83 -3.09 14.13
C GLY A 387 12.90 -4.25 13.88
N TRP A 388 13.29 -5.12 12.96
CA TRP A 388 12.59 -6.38 12.73
C TRP A 388 12.61 -7.24 13.98
N ASP A 389 11.72 -8.22 14.09
CA ASP A 389 11.52 -8.93 15.36
C ASP A 389 12.69 -9.79 15.82
N GLU A 390 13.75 -9.95 15.00
CA GLU A 390 15.03 -10.53 15.41
C GLU A 390 15.80 -9.69 16.45
N ILE A 391 15.49 -8.40 16.62
CA ILE A 391 16.10 -7.59 17.68
C ILE A 391 15.68 -8.05 19.10
N LEU A 392 14.67 -8.91 19.21
CA LEU A 392 14.33 -9.62 20.45
C LEU A 392 15.40 -10.65 20.83
N GLU A 393 16.15 -11.16 19.86
CA GLU A 393 17.17 -12.18 20.06
C GLU A 393 18.38 -11.59 20.80
N GLY A 394 18.81 -12.24 21.87
CA GLY A 394 19.97 -11.79 22.67
C GLY A 394 19.71 -10.63 23.62
N GLY A 395 18.52 -10.06 23.64
CA GLY A 395 18.07 -8.98 24.53
C GLY A 395 17.67 -7.72 23.79
N LEU A 396 16.44 -7.26 24.05
CA LEU A 396 15.84 -6.09 23.40
C LEU A 396 16.45 -4.79 23.99
N ALA A 397 16.77 -3.84 23.12
CA ALA A 397 17.21 -2.51 23.50
C ALA A 397 16.08 -1.73 24.21
N PRO A 398 16.35 -0.90 25.23
CA PRO A 398 15.34 -0.41 26.18
C PRO A 398 14.15 0.34 25.59
N ASN A 399 14.36 1.10 24.52
CA ASN A 399 13.31 1.94 23.89
C ASN A 399 12.98 1.49 22.46
N ALA A 400 13.43 0.29 22.06
CA ALA A 400 13.21 -0.20 20.71
C ALA A 400 11.73 -0.49 20.44
N THR A 401 11.26 -0.10 19.27
CA THR A 401 9.98 -0.54 18.71
C THR A 401 10.22 -1.78 17.86
N VAL A 402 9.40 -2.81 18.03
CA VAL A 402 9.53 -4.09 17.32
C VAL A 402 8.57 -4.15 16.14
N MET A 403 9.09 -4.40 14.94
CA MET A 403 8.31 -4.69 13.75
C MET A 403 8.21 -6.21 13.55
N SER A 404 7.02 -6.76 13.79
CA SER A 404 6.79 -8.22 13.86
C SER A 404 6.40 -8.77 12.50
N TRP A 405 7.35 -9.44 11.80
CA TRP A 405 7.16 -9.95 10.45
C TRP A 405 7.09 -11.48 10.33
N ARG A 406 7.78 -12.22 11.21
CA ARG A 406 7.77 -13.70 11.25
C ARG A 406 6.47 -14.27 11.86
N GLY A 407 5.38 -13.54 11.77
CA GLY A 407 4.09 -13.80 12.37
C GLY A 407 3.80 -12.82 13.52
N GLU A 408 2.87 -13.17 14.41
CA GLU A 408 2.44 -12.30 15.52
C GLU A 408 3.25 -12.51 16.81
N LYS A 409 3.99 -13.62 16.90
CA LYS A 409 4.67 -14.04 18.15
C LYS A 409 5.64 -12.98 18.67
N GLY A 410 6.48 -12.42 17.80
CA GLY A 410 7.44 -11.38 18.16
C GLY A 410 6.76 -10.13 18.71
N GLY A 411 5.67 -9.69 18.06
CA GLY A 411 4.89 -8.55 18.50
C GLY A 411 4.19 -8.78 19.83
N ILE A 412 3.63 -9.97 20.05
CA ILE A 412 3.02 -10.35 21.33
C ILE A 412 4.07 -10.36 22.45
N GLU A 413 5.25 -10.89 22.18
CA GLU A 413 6.36 -10.92 23.14
C GLU A 413 6.84 -9.51 23.50
N ALA A 414 7.03 -8.63 22.51
CA ALA A 414 7.44 -7.24 22.71
C ALA A 414 6.38 -6.44 23.50
N ALA A 415 5.10 -6.57 23.15
CA ALA A 415 4.01 -5.90 23.86
C ALA A 415 3.94 -6.30 25.35
N LYS A 416 4.15 -7.59 25.65
CA LYS A 416 4.24 -8.08 27.04
C LYS A 416 5.44 -7.52 27.81
N GLN A 417 6.52 -7.20 27.10
CA GLN A 417 7.69 -6.51 27.65
C GLN A 417 7.53 -4.98 27.69
N LYS A 418 6.36 -4.46 27.28
CA LYS A 418 6.01 -3.03 27.24
C LYS A 418 6.80 -2.24 26.20
N HIS A 419 7.14 -2.87 25.10
CA HIS A 419 7.70 -2.23 23.91
C HIS A 419 6.62 -1.98 22.88
N ASP A 420 6.74 -0.86 22.20
CA ASP A 420 5.87 -0.52 21.08
C ASP A 420 6.06 -1.51 19.93
N VAL A 421 4.97 -1.82 19.24
CA VAL A 421 4.92 -2.85 18.20
C VAL A 421 4.21 -2.34 16.96
N ILE A 422 4.77 -2.68 15.81
CA ILE A 422 4.12 -2.55 14.50
C ILE A 422 3.92 -3.96 13.94
N MET A 423 2.68 -4.31 13.63
CA MET A 423 2.34 -5.62 13.10
C MET A 423 2.49 -5.65 11.58
N THR A 424 3.29 -6.60 11.09
CA THR A 424 3.52 -6.79 9.64
C THR A 424 3.75 -8.27 9.29
N PRO A 425 2.91 -9.22 9.80
CA PRO A 425 3.15 -10.65 9.62
C PRO A 425 3.11 -11.02 8.13
N ASN A 426 4.14 -11.72 7.68
CA ASN A 426 4.35 -12.06 6.26
C ASN A 426 3.19 -12.83 5.64
N THR A 427 2.49 -13.64 6.42
CA THR A 427 1.34 -14.43 5.98
C THR A 427 0.10 -13.61 5.62
N TYR A 428 0.08 -12.30 5.96
CA TYR A 428 -1.03 -11.37 5.71
C TYR A 428 -0.60 -10.08 5.01
N LEU A 429 0.66 -9.66 5.13
CA LEU A 429 1.08 -8.29 4.81
C LEU A 429 2.36 -8.21 3.95
N TYR A 430 2.83 -9.32 3.36
CA TYR A 430 3.92 -9.30 2.38
C TYR A 430 3.34 -9.28 0.96
N PHE A 431 3.37 -8.10 0.35
CA PHE A 431 2.70 -7.85 -0.94
C PHE A 431 3.56 -8.18 -2.16
N ASP A 432 4.73 -8.73 -1.96
CA ASP A 432 5.54 -9.43 -2.96
C ASP A 432 5.04 -10.86 -3.25
N TYR A 433 4.09 -11.40 -2.45
CA TYR A 433 3.43 -12.69 -2.70
C TYR A 433 2.37 -12.57 -3.79
N TYR A 434 2.16 -13.66 -4.54
CA TYR A 434 1.14 -13.72 -5.59
C TYR A 434 -0.28 -13.45 -5.09
N GLN A 435 -1.06 -12.76 -5.90
CA GLN A 435 -2.46 -12.45 -5.60
C GLN A 435 -3.43 -13.55 -6.08
N ALA A 436 -3.01 -14.37 -7.07
CA ALA A 436 -3.78 -15.49 -7.60
C ALA A 436 -3.09 -16.83 -7.33
N LYS A 437 -3.87 -17.91 -7.38
CA LYS A 437 -3.36 -19.30 -7.28
C LYS A 437 -2.75 -19.76 -8.61
N ASP A 438 -3.34 -19.32 -9.72
CA ASP A 438 -2.83 -19.56 -11.06
C ASP A 438 -1.70 -18.56 -11.32
N VAL A 439 -0.47 -19.01 -11.10
CA VAL A 439 0.72 -18.18 -11.21
C VAL A 439 1.23 -18.03 -12.64
N ASP A 440 0.74 -18.82 -13.59
CA ASP A 440 1.19 -18.79 -14.98
C ASP A 440 0.78 -17.48 -15.68
N ASN A 441 -0.28 -16.85 -15.18
CA ASN A 441 -0.78 -15.57 -15.66
C ASN A 441 -0.40 -14.36 -14.76
N GLU A 442 0.39 -14.60 -13.69
CA GLU A 442 0.89 -13.54 -12.81
C GLU A 442 2.25 -13.00 -13.31
N PRO A 443 2.55 -11.72 -13.02
CA PRO A 443 3.93 -11.23 -13.12
C PRO A 443 4.85 -12.10 -12.26
N PHE A 444 6.05 -12.39 -12.75
CA PHE A 444 7.00 -13.24 -12.03
C PHE A 444 7.30 -12.69 -10.63
N GLY A 445 7.21 -13.52 -9.59
CA GLY A 445 7.33 -13.11 -8.19
C GLY A 445 8.08 -14.14 -7.33
N ILE A 446 8.27 -13.81 -6.06
CA ILE A 446 9.01 -14.65 -5.10
C ILE A 446 8.29 -15.98 -4.81
N GLY A 447 6.99 -16.01 -4.92
CA GLY A 447 6.14 -17.15 -4.53
C GLY A 447 5.08 -16.71 -3.50
N GLY A 448 4.64 -17.64 -2.68
CA GLY A 448 3.59 -17.39 -1.70
C GLY A 448 2.21 -17.20 -2.37
N TYR A 449 1.18 -17.07 -1.54
CA TYR A 449 -0.17 -16.75 -2.00
C TYR A 449 -0.87 -15.88 -0.96
N LEU A 450 -1.17 -14.65 -1.34
CA LEU A 450 -1.80 -13.65 -0.48
C LEU A 450 -2.90 -12.90 -1.26
N PRO A 451 -4.11 -13.46 -1.36
CA PRO A 451 -5.23 -12.80 -2.02
C PRO A 451 -5.79 -11.63 -1.19
N LEU A 452 -6.55 -10.77 -1.85
CA LEU A 452 -7.22 -9.60 -1.24
C LEU A 452 -8.02 -9.97 0.02
N GLU A 453 -8.79 -11.07 -0.02
CA GLU A 453 -9.60 -11.56 1.09
C GLU A 453 -8.74 -11.87 2.34
N ARG A 454 -7.58 -12.49 2.14
CA ARG A 454 -6.69 -12.85 3.25
C ARG A 454 -6.12 -11.60 3.92
N VAL A 455 -5.75 -10.57 3.15
CA VAL A 455 -5.34 -9.27 3.71
C VAL A 455 -6.47 -8.68 4.53
N TYR A 456 -7.69 -8.62 3.97
CA TYR A 456 -8.86 -8.07 4.65
C TYR A 456 -9.23 -8.83 5.93
N SER A 457 -9.00 -10.14 5.98
CA SER A 457 -9.32 -10.99 7.15
C SER A 457 -8.42 -10.70 8.35
N TYR A 458 -7.24 -10.12 8.15
CA TYR A 458 -6.27 -9.89 9.22
C TYR A 458 -6.81 -8.94 10.29
N GLU A 459 -6.61 -9.30 11.56
CA GLU A 459 -6.87 -8.46 12.73
C GLU A 459 -5.55 -8.13 13.43
N PRO A 460 -5.07 -6.87 13.35
CA PRO A 460 -3.76 -6.51 13.88
C PRO A 460 -3.64 -6.51 15.40
N MET A 461 -4.77 -6.58 16.12
CA MET A 461 -4.79 -6.60 17.58
C MET A 461 -4.92 -8.04 18.09
N PRO A 462 -3.83 -8.70 18.54
CA PRO A 462 -3.90 -10.08 18.98
C PRO A 462 -4.83 -10.25 20.20
N ALA A 463 -5.80 -11.16 20.09
CA ALA A 463 -6.77 -11.43 21.17
C ALA A 463 -6.13 -12.01 22.44
N SER A 464 -4.89 -12.49 22.36
CA SER A 464 -4.13 -13.03 23.50
C SER A 464 -3.53 -11.96 24.41
N LEU A 465 -3.54 -10.69 23.98
CA LEU A 465 -3.04 -9.55 24.75
C LEU A 465 -4.13 -8.99 25.67
N THR A 466 -3.75 -8.65 26.89
CA THR A 466 -4.61 -7.89 27.80
C THR A 466 -4.83 -6.45 27.28
N PRO A 467 -5.89 -5.74 27.71
CA PRO A 467 -6.11 -4.34 27.31
C PRO A 467 -4.93 -3.39 27.59
N GLU A 468 -4.15 -3.66 28.64
CA GLU A 468 -2.92 -2.90 28.94
C GLU A 468 -1.80 -3.19 27.95
N GLU A 469 -1.63 -4.46 27.56
CA GLU A 469 -0.62 -4.87 26.56
C GLU A 469 -1.00 -4.42 25.15
N GLN A 470 -2.28 -4.38 24.82
CA GLN A 470 -2.79 -3.90 23.52
C GLN A 470 -2.41 -2.44 23.22
N LYS A 471 -2.17 -1.61 24.24
CA LYS A 471 -1.75 -0.21 24.08
C LYS A 471 -0.38 -0.08 23.39
N TYR A 472 0.42 -1.12 23.40
CA TYR A 472 1.72 -1.16 22.75
C TYR A 472 1.62 -1.47 21.25
N ILE A 473 0.49 -1.98 20.75
CA ILE A 473 0.27 -2.17 19.31
C ILE A 473 -0.05 -0.81 18.69
N LYS A 474 0.94 -0.18 18.05
CA LYS A 474 0.80 1.17 17.47
C LYS A 474 0.11 1.17 16.12
N GLY A 475 0.18 0.06 15.42
CA GLY A 475 -0.44 -0.04 14.11
C GLY A 475 0.08 -1.20 13.27
N VAL A 476 -0.11 -1.06 11.99
CA VAL A 476 0.12 -2.14 11.02
C VAL A 476 0.70 -1.59 9.72
N GLN A 477 1.56 -2.37 9.09
CA GLN A 477 2.25 -2.05 7.84
C GLN A 477 2.20 -3.23 6.89
N ALA A 478 2.11 -2.97 5.58
CA ALA A 478 2.40 -3.97 4.56
C ALA A 478 3.77 -3.70 3.92
N ASN A 479 4.45 -4.79 3.55
CA ASN A 479 5.79 -4.73 2.98
C ASN A 479 5.77 -5.13 1.51
N LEU A 480 6.56 -4.41 0.70
CA LEU A 480 6.80 -4.71 -0.70
C LEU A 480 8.31 -4.88 -0.92
N TRP A 481 8.77 -6.13 -0.94
CA TRP A 481 10.14 -6.49 -1.29
C TRP A 481 10.26 -6.61 -2.82
N THR A 482 11.41 -6.21 -3.38
CA THR A 482 11.49 -5.98 -4.83
C THR A 482 12.51 -6.86 -5.56
N GLU A 483 12.93 -7.98 -4.99
CA GLU A 483 13.84 -8.92 -5.65
C GLU A 483 13.35 -9.33 -7.05
N TYR A 484 12.04 -9.48 -7.19
CA TYR A 484 11.38 -9.89 -8.43
C TYR A 484 10.50 -8.79 -9.03
N ILE A 485 10.52 -7.58 -8.48
CA ILE A 485 9.69 -6.45 -8.89
C ILE A 485 10.59 -5.36 -9.46
N ALA A 486 10.90 -5.47 -10.75
CA ALA A 486 11.90 -4.62 -11.41
C ALA A 486 11.35 -3.30 -11.98
N THR A 487 10.02 -3.13 -12.03
CA THR A 487 9.38 -1.95 -12.62
C THR A 487 8.28 -1.39 -11.74
N PHE A 488 8.05 -0.09 -11.82
CA PHE A 488 7.02 0.56 -11.02
C PHE A 488 5.58 0.10 -11.34
N PRO A 489 5.19 -0.13 -12.62
CA PRO A 489 3.90 -0.73 -12.91
C PRO A 489 3.70 -2.12 -12.27
N HIS A 490 4.78 -2.92 -12.13
CA HIS A 490 4.72 -4.18 -11.40
C HIS A 490 4.52 -3.93 -9.89
N ALA A 491 5.24 -2.97 -9.30
CA ALA A 491 5.04 -2.58 -7.91
C ALA A 491 3.59 -2.13 -7.63
N GLN A 492 3.01 -1.31 -8.49
CA GLN A 492 1.60 -0.90 -8.41
C GLN A 492 0.66 -2.12 -8.46
N TYR A 493 0.86 -3.02 -9.42
CA TYR A 493 0.09 -4.26 -9.54
C TYR A 493 0.12 -5.07 -8.24
N MET A 494 1.29 -5.21 -7.63
CA MET A 494 1.46 -6.03 -6.43
C MET A 494 0.77 -5.41 -5.20
N VAL A 495 0.76 -4.10 -5.06
CA VAL A 495 0.13 -3.46 -3.89
C VAL A 495 -1.36 -3.20 -4.08
N LEU A 496 -1.85 -2.97 -5.31
CA LEU A 496 -3.24 -2.66 -5.59
C LEU A 496 -4.00 -3.89 -6.15
N PRO A 497 -5.24 -4.14 -5.71
CA PRO A 497 -6.03 -3.36 -4.74
C PRO A 497 -5.85 -3.79 -3.27
N ARG A 498 -4.82 -4.60 -2.91
CA ARG A 498 -4.61 -5.06 -1.53
C ARG A 498 -4.46 -3.91 -0.53
N TRP A 499 -3.96 -2.74 -0.97
CA TRP A 499 -3.94 -1.54 -0.13
C TRP A 499 -5.33 -1.04 0.25
N ALA A 500 -6.36 -1.30 -0.56
CA ALA A 500 -7.74 -1.01 -0.17
C ALA A 500 -8.15 -1.81 1.09
N ALA A 501 -7.78 -3.10 1.15
CA ALA A 501 -7.99 -3.92 2.33
C ALA A 501 -7.12 -3.48 3.51
N LEU A 502 -5.84 -3.18 3.25
CA LEU A 502 -4.91 -2.71 4.27
C LEU A 502 -5.42 -1.42 4.94
N CYS A 503 -5.82 -0.41 4.16
CA CYS A 503 -6.29 0.85 4.74
C CYS A 503 -7.58 0.68 5.56
N GLU A 504 -8.45 -0.26 5.19
CA GLU A 504 -9.65 -0.57 5.97
C GLU A 504 -9.29 -1.15 7.34
N ILE A 505 -8.35 -2.10 7.42
CA ILE A 505 -7.91 -2.65 8.72
C ILE A 505 -7.06 -1.68 9.54
N GLN A 506 -6.42 -0.71 8.89
CA GLN A 506 -5.65 0.35 9.55
C GLN A 506 -6.55 1.44 10.14
N TRP A 507 -7.67 1.70 9.50
CA TRP A 507 -8.53 2.86 9.77
C TRP A 507 -9.81 2.52 10.52
N SER A 508 -10.55 1.52 10.04
CA SER A 508 -11.92 1.24 10.51
C SER A 508 -11.93 0.33 11.74
N SER A 509 -12.98 0.45 12.55
CA SER A 509 -13.20 -0.44 13.70
C SER A 509 -13.45 -1.88 13.25
N PRO A 510 -12.97 -2.88 13.99
CA PRO A 510 -13.11 -4.30 13.62
C PRO A 510 -14.56 -4.76 13.54
N GLU A 511 -15.48 -4.13 14.29
CA GLU A 511 -16.93 -4.44 14.27
C GLU A 511 -17.59 -4.10 12.92
N LYS A 512 -16.94 -3.24 12.11
CA LYS A 512 -17.41 -2.86 10.77
C LYS A 512 -16.89 -3.79 9.67
N LYS A 513 -16.04 -4.75 9.99
CA LYS A 513 -15.47 -5.64 8.99
C LYS A 513 -16.55 -6.54 8.38
N ASN A 514 -16.76 -6.35 7.09
CA ASN A 514 -17.64 -7.19 6.26
C ASN A 514 -17.04 -7.23 4.84
N TYR A 515 -16.53 -8.39 4.46
CA TYR A 515 -15.81 -8.53 3.19
C TYR A 515 -16.73 -8.32 1.97
N ALA A 516 -17.97 -8.80 2.02
CA ALA A 516 -18.92 -8.61 0.93
C ALA A 516 -19.29 -7.12 0.76
N ASP A 517 -19.50 -6.40 1.86
CA ASP A 517 -19.71 -4.96 1.84
C ASP A 517 -18.46 -4.21 1.31
N PHE A 518 -17.27 -4.58 1.78
CA PHE A 518 -16.01 -4.03 1.28
C PHE A 518 -15.87 -4.21 -0.24
N LEU A 519 -16.14 -5.41 -0.76
CA LEU A 519 -16.11 -5.68 -2.20
C LEU A 519 -17.12 -4.82 -2.97
N SER A 520 -18.30 -4.56 -2.41
CA SER A 520 -19.32 -3.72 -3.05
C SER A 520 -18.88 -2.25 -3.21
N ARG A 521 -17.98 -1.78 -2.34
CA ARG A 521 -17.42 -0.42 -2.35
C ARG A 521 -16.16 -0.28 -3.22
N LEU A 522 -15.45 -1.38 -3.46
CA LEU A 522 -14.19 -1.39 -4.19
C LEU A 522 -14.28 -0.81 -5.61
N PRO A 523 -15.34 -1.06 -6.41
CA PRO A 523 -15.46 -0.48 -7.76
C PRO A 523 -15.42 1.04 -7.81
N GLN A 524 -15.90 1.71 -6.76
CA GLN A 524 -15.82 3.18 -6.68
C GLN A 524 -14.38 3.66 -6.49
N LEU A 525 -13.60 2.99 -5.64
CA LEU A 525 -12.18 3.32 -5.45
C LEU A 525 -11.36 3.05 -6.71
N ILE A 526 -11.68 1.97 -7.45
CA ILE A 526 -11.00 1.63 -8.71
C ILE A 526 -11.14 2.72 -9.77
N LYS A 527 -12.26 3.44 -9.81
CA LYS A 527 -12.41 4.58 -10.73
C LYS A 527 -11.35 5.66 -10.48
N TRP A 528 -10.90 5.81 -9.24
CA TRP A 528 -9.80 6.69 -8.90
C TRP A 528 -8.45 6.12 -9.33
N TYR A 529 -8.23 4.79 -9.24
CA TYR A 529 -7.02 4.18 -9.80
C TYR A 529 -6.94 4.40 -11.31
N ASP A 530 -8.06 4.20 -12.02
CA ASP A 530 -8.13 4.44 -13.47
C ASP A 530 -7.87 5.93 -13.82
N ALA A 531 -8.44 6.85 -13.04
CA ALA A 531 -8.28 8.30 -13.28
C ALA A 531 -6.84 8.78 -13.02
N GLU A 532 -6.16 8.19 -12.05
CA GLU A 532 -4.75 8.49 -11.72
C GLU A 532 -3.77 7.66 -12.58
N GLY A 533 -4.25 6.73 -13.40
CA GLY A 533 -3.43 5.87 -14.25
C GLY A 533 -2.65 4.80 -13.49
N TYR A 534 -3.12 4.38 -12.31
CA TYR A 534 -2.46 3.33 -11.53
C TYR A 534 -2.70 1.95 -12.13
N ASN A 535 -1.66 1.13 -12.19
CA ASN A 535 -1.79 -0.28 -12.51
C ASN A 535 -2.23 -1.08 -11.27
N TYR A 536 -3.14 -2.05 -11.45
CA TYR A 536 -3.66 -2.85 -10.34
C TYR A 536 -4.05 -4.26 -10.79
N ALA A 537 -4.02 -5.23 -9.87
CA ALA A 537 -4.48 -6.58 -10.12
C ALA A 537 -6.01 -6.63 -10.21
N LYS A 538 -6.50 -7.33 -11.22
CA LYS A 538 -7.94 -7.38 -11.54
C LYS A 538 -8.65 -8.62 -11.00
N HIS A 539 -7.98 -9.45 -10.20
CA HIS A 539 -8.54 -10.72 -9.70
C HIS A 539 -9.86 -10.58 -8.94
N ALA A 540 -10.00 -9.52 -8.11
CA ALA A 540 -11.23 -9.23 -7.41
C ALA A 540 -12.43 -8.98 -8.34
N PHE A 541 -12.16 -8.62 -9.60
CA PHE A 541 -13.16 -8.38 -10.64
C PHE A 541 -13.40 -9.58 -11.56
N GLY A 542 -12.81 -10.73 -11.25
CA GLY A 542 -13.02 -11.99 -11.93
C GLY A 542 -14.44 -12.51 -11.75
N VAL A 543 -14.80 -13.47 -12.58
CA VAL A 543 -16.06 -14.19 -12.43
C VAL A 543 -15.97 -15.10 -11.21
N GLN A 544 -16.97 -15.02 -10.34
CA GLN A 544 -17.20 -15.95 -9.25
C GLN A 544 -18.28 -16.93 -9.65
N ALA A 545 -18.15 -18.21 -9.29
CA ALA A 545 -19.14 -19.23 -9.57
C ALA A 545 -19.49 -19.99 -8.29
N GLU A 546 -20.78 -20.12 -8.05
CA GLU A 546 -21.35 -20.97 -7.01
C GLU A 546 -22.01 -22.18 -7.65
N PHE A 547 -21.81 -23.36 -7.07
CA PHE A 547 -22.28 -24.63 -7.61
C PHE A 547 -23.18 -25.30 -6.58
N GLU A 548 -24.45 -25.50 -6.94
CA GLU A 548 -25.43 -26.18 -6.10
C GLU A 548 -25.99 -27.42 -6.80
N PRO A 549 -25.76 -28.65 -6.28
CA PRO A 549 -26.40 -29.83 -6.79
C PRO A 549 -27.93 -29.74 -6.60
N ASN A 550 -28.68 -29.98 -7.66
CA ASN A 550 -30.16 -30.03 -7.64
C ASN A 550 -30.64 -31.45 -7.96
N PRO A 551 -30.74 -32.35 -6.96
CA PRO A 551 -31.13 -33.74 -7.18
C PRO A 551 -32.56 -33.89 -7.70
N ALA A 552 -33.44 -32.91 -7.44
CA ALA A 552 -34.83 -32.95 -7.89
C ALA A 552 -34.96 -32.80 -9.40
N GLU A 553 -34.05 -32.05 -10.03
CA GLU A 553 -34.01 -31.84 -11.48
C GLU A 553 -32.88 -32.60 -12.18
N GLY A 554 -31.99 -33.25 -11.42
CA GLY A 554 -30.83 -33.94 -11.93
C GLY A 554 -29.83 -32.97 -12.58
N THR A 555 -29.65 -31.78 -11.99
CA THR A 555 -28.78 -30.72 -12.50
C THR A 555 -27.73 -30.32 -11.49
N MET A 556 -26.59 -29.79 -12.00
CA MET A 556 -25.75 -28.86 -11.26
C MET A 556 -26.21 -27.45 -11.61
N ASP A 557 -26.75 -26.74 -10.64
CA ASP A 557 -27.16 -25.36 -10.81
C ASP A 557 -25.96 -24.45 -10.56
N VAL A 558 -25.64 -23.57 -11.54
CA VAL A 558 -24.46 -22.71 -11.49
C VAL A 558 -24.88 -21.24 -11.51
N THR A 559 -24.49 -20.52 -10.47
CA THR A 559 -24.67 -19.07 -10.40
C THR A 559 -23.34 -18.38 -10.66
N LEU A 560 -23.32 -17.46 -11.64
CA LEU A 560 -22.16 -16.64 -11.97
C LEU A 560 -22.37 -15.19 -11.52
N SER A 561 -21.35 -14.58 -10.94
CA SER A 561 -21.41 -13.19 -10.50
C SER A 561 -20.07 -12.47 -10.67
N THR A 562 -20.11 -11.14 -10.63
CA THR A 562 -18.95 -10.27 -10.50
C THR A 562 -19.26 -9.18 -9.47
N ILE A 563 -18.24 -8.64 -8.80
CA ILE A 563 -18.43 -7.63 -7.74
C ILE A 563 -19.03 -6.31 -8.25
N ASP A 564 -18.92 -6.04 -9.55
CA ASP A 564 -19.38 -4.82 -10.22
C ASP A 564 -20.55 -5.07 -11.17
N ASN A 565 -21.16 -6.25 -11.12
CA ASN A 565 -22.26 -6.68 -12.00
C ASN A 565 -21.92 -6.55 -13.51
N ALA A 566 -20.66 -6.77 -13.87
CA ALA A 566 -20.25 -6.76 -15.27
C ALA A 566 -20.87 -7.91 -16.04
N PRO A 567 -21.14 -7.74 -17.36
CA PRO A 567 -21.60 -8.83 -18.22
C PRO A 567 -20.64 -10.01 -18.18
N VAL A 568 -21.15 -11.20 -17.90
CA VAL A 568 -20.40 -12.45 -17.91
C VAL A 568 -20.75 -13.23 -19.16
N HIS A 569 -19.76 -13.46 -20.02
CA HIS A 569 -19.87 -14.33 -21.18
C HIS A 569 -19.38 -15.74 -20.80
N TYR A 570 -20.03 -16.78 -21.32
CA TYR A 570 -19.67 -18.14 -20.97
C TYR A 570 -19.76 -19.14 -22.14
N THR A 571 -19.08 -20.25 -22.01
CA THR A 571 -19.19 -21.45 -22.87
C THR A 571 -19.30 -22.69 -21.99
N LEU A 572 -19.81 -23.79 -22.52
CA LEU A 572 -19.94 -25.06 -21.82
C LEU A 572 -19.07 -26.18 -22.41
N ASP A 573 -18.30 -25.86 -23.43
CA ASP A 573 -17.40 -26.78 -24.13
C ASP A 573 -15.91 -26.52 -23.84
N GLY A 574 -15.64 -25.60 -22.89
CA GLY A 574 -14.28 -25.22 -22.50
C GLY A 574 -13.57 -24.24 -23.45
N THR A 575 -14.24 -23.80 -24.51
CA THR A 575 -13.67 -22.75 -25.37
C THR A 575 -13.62 -21.41 -24.66
N GLU A 576 -12.65 -20.58 -25.03
CA GLU A 576 -12.49 -19.21 -24.47
C GLU A 576 -13.70 -18.34 -24.80
N PRO A 577 -14.41 -17.77 -23.78
CA PRO A 577 -15.53 -16.87 -24.02
C PRO A 577 -15.08 -15.55 -24.69
N THR A 578 -15.90 -15.08 -25.62
CA THR A 578 -15.73 -13.80 -26.33
C THR A 578 -17.00 -12.98 -26.25
N THR A 579 -16.99 -11.75 -26.78
CA THR A 579 -18.20 -10.91 -26.91
C THR A 579 -19.32 -11.55 -27.75
N ALA A 580 -19.00 -12.59 -28.55
CA ALA A 580 -19.98 -13.35 -29.32
C ALA A 580 -20.56 -14.54 -28.54
N SER A 581 -19.97 -14.93 -27.42
CA SER A 581 -20.45 -16.02 -26.57
C SER A 581 -21.72 -15.60 -25.81
N PRO A 582 -22.57 -16.57 -25.39
CA PRO A 582 -23.75 -16.29 -24.58
C PRO A 582 -23.43 -15.44 -23.35
N VAL A 583 -24.34 -14.52 -23.03
CA VAL A 583 -24.29 -13.72 -21.81
C VAL A 583 -25.06 -14.44 -20.72
N TYR A 584 -24.50 -14.47 -19.51
CA TYR A 584 -25.16 -15.03 -18.34
C TYR A 584 -26.33 -14.12 -17.91
N GLU A 585 -27.53 -14.68 -17.89
CA GLU A 585 -28.77 -13.97 -17.51
C GLU A 585 -29.47 -14.59 -16.30
N GLY A 586 -28.97 -15.73 -15.81
CA GLY A 586 -29.54 -16.44 -14.67
C GLY A 586 -28.98 -17.85 -14.50
N VAL A 587 -29.40 -18.57 -13.46
CA VAL A 587 -28.85 -19.88 -13.07
C VAL A 587 -28.75 -20.85 -14.26
N LEU A 588 -27.53 -21.32 -14.53
CA LEU A 588 -27.27 -22.34 -15.54
C LEU A 588 -27.57 -23.72 -14.96
N LYS A 589 -28.47 -24.48 -15.60
CA LYS A 589 -28.85 -25.84 -15.19
C LYS A 589 -28.10 -26.84 -16.05
N ILE A 590 -27.03 -27.41 -15.52
CA ILE A 590 -26.15 -28.32 -16.23
C ILE A 590 -26.56 -29.78 -15.93
N LYS A 591 -26.95 -30.50 -16.98
CA LYS A 591 -27.44 -31.90 -16.88
C LYS A 591 -26.39 -32.94 -17.27
N GLU A 592 -25.45 -32.57 -18.09
CA GLU A 592 -24.41 -33.46 -18.62
C GLU A 592 -23.04 -32.92 -18.22
N ASN A 593 -22.00 -33.76 -18.31
CA ASN A 593 -20.65 -33.33 -18.08
C ASN A 593 -20.27 -32.18 -19.04
N ALA A 594 -19.76 -31.11 -18.50
CA ALA A 594 -19.42 -29.91 -19.24
C ALA A 594 -18.13 -29.28 -18.72
N THR A 595 -17.45 -28.56 -19.58
CA THR A 595 -16.38 -27.66 -19.18
C THR A 595 -16.90 -26.23 -19.27
N LEU A 596 -17.27 -25.67 -18.12
CA LEU A 596 -17.68 -24.26 -18.04
C LEU A 596 -16.44 -23.38 -18.16
N SER A 597 -16.43 -22.47 -19.13
CA SER A 597 -15.53 -21.32 -19.17
C SER A 597 -16.36 -20.06 -19.08
N ALA A 598 -15.96 -19.10 -18.21
CA ALA A 598 -16.70 -17.86 -18.01
C ALA A 598 -15.74 -16.67 -17.85
N LYS A 599 -16.08 -15.55 -18.47
CA LYS A 599 -15.27 -14.35 -18.50
C LYS A 599 -16.14 -13.10 -18.40
N ALA A 600 -15.78 -12.18 -17.53
CA ALA A 600 -16.39 -10.86 -17.49
C ALA A 600 -15.76 -9.94 -18.53
N ILE A 601 -16.57 -9.37 -19.41
CA ILE A 601 -16.11 -8.48 -20.49
C ILE A 601 -16.68 -7.08 -20.27
N ARG A 602 -15.78 -6.11 -20.07
CA ARG A 602 -16.08 -4.70 -19.79
C ARG A 602 -15.52 -3.80 -20.90
N PRO A 603 -16.05 -2.60 -21.09
CA PRO A 603 -15.42 -1.60 -21.99
C PRO A 603 -13.97 -1.28 -21.60
N THR A 604 -13.62 -1.40 -20.32
CA THR A 604 -12.29 -1.12 -19.76
C THR A 604 -11.35 -2.33 -19.77
N GLY A 605 -11.81 -3.49 -20.21
CA GLY A 605 -11.01 -4.73 -20.30
C GLY A 605 -11.76 -5.98 -19.84
N GLU A 606 -11.10 -7.11 -19.99
CA GLU A 606 -11.65 -8.44 -19.70
C GLU A 606 -11.04 -8.99 -18.40
N SER A 607 -11.81 -9.83 -17.67
CA SER A 607 -11.25 -10.62 -16.58
C SER A 607 -10.44 -11.81 -17.11
N GLN A 608 -9.70 -12.47 -16.22
CA GLN A 608 -9.23 -13.83 -16.49
C GLN A 608 -10.44 -14.77 -16.70
N THR A 609 -10.24 -15.81 -17.47
CA THR A 609 -11.27 -16.83 -17.70
C THR A 609 -11.34 -17.79 -16.52
N LEU A 610 -12.50 -17.88 -15.91
CA LEU A 610 -12.80 -18.98 -14.98
C LEU A 610 -13.06 -20.23 -15.77
N THR A 611 -12.38 -21.35 -15.49
CA THR A 611 -12.65 -22.66 -16.11
C THR A 611 -12.91 -23.70 -15.04
N CYS A 612 -14.03 -24.42 -15.16
CA CYS A 612 -14.43 -25.47 -14.23
C CYS A 612 -14.91 -26.70 -15.00
N LEU A 613 -14.44 -27.89 -14.60
CA LEU A 613 -14.97 -29.17 -15.04
C LEU A 613 -16.17 -29.55 -14.18
N LEU A 614 -17.32 -29.75 -14.79
CA LEU A 614 -18.57 -30.11 -14.12
C LEU A 614 -18.89 -31.58 -14.44
N TYR A 615 -19.02 -32.37 -13.40
CA TYR A 615 -19.42 -33.76 -13.50
C TYR A 615 -20.82 -33.92 -12.94
N THR A 616 -21.72 -34.60 -13.64
CA THR A 616 -23.02 -35.00 -13.13
C THR A 616 -22.92 -36.32 -12.34
N SER A 617 -23.90 -36.63 -11.49
CA SER A 617 -23.85 -37.74 -10.53
C SER A 617 -23.58 -39.13 -11.13
N ASP A 618 -23.88 -39.34 -12.41
CA ASP A 618 -23.68 -40.65 -13.07
C ASP A 618 -22.19 -40.95 -13.37
N ALA A 619 -21.35 -39.89 -13.54
CA ALA A 619 -19.91 -40.08 -13.77
C ALA A 619 -19.11 -40.30 -12.48
N ALA A 620 -19.66 -39.95 -11.32
CA ALA A 620 -19.01 -40.18 -10.04
C ALA A 620 -19.07 -41.65 -9.59
N ASP A 621 -20.07 -42.42 -10.08
CA ASP A 621 -20.20 -43.84 -9.79
C ASP A 621 -19.34 -44.72 -10.72
N GLU A 622 -19.10 -44.32 -11.97
CA GLU A 622 -18.20 -45.04 -12.88
C GLU A 622 -16.71 -44.87 -12.47
N ALA A 623 -16.32 -43.77 -11.85
CA ALA A 623 -14.95 -43.56 -11.36
C ALA A 623 -14.64 -44.30 -10.04
N ARG A 624 -15.65 -44.93 -9.42
CA ARG A 624 -15.51 -45.74 -8.19
C ARG A 624 -15.62 -47.24 -8.44
N SER A 625 -15.98 -47.68 -9.65
CA SER A 625 -15.92 -49.07 -10.12
C SER A 625 -14.63 -49.34 -10.90
#